data_1ff2aa17ed555303d2156e8a3c5c8b45
#
_entry.id   1ff2aa17ed555303d2156e8a3c5c8b45
#
_cell.length_a   1.000
_cell.length_b   1.000
_cell.length_c   1.000
_cell.angle_alpha   90.00
_cell.angle_beta   90.00
_cell.angle_gamma   90.00
#
_symmetry.space_group_name_H-M   'P 1'
#
loop_
_entity.id
_entity.type
_entity.pdbx_description
1 polymer ?
#
loop_
_entity_poly.entity_id
_entity_poly.type
_entity_poly.pdbx_seq_one_letter_code
_entity_poly.pdbx_strand_id
1 'polypeptide(L)'
;MRFLRSIYGQVLIGIALGIVVGVLFPDFAVGLKLLGDMFINLIKMVVGPVIFCTVVVGIAHVGDMKSVGRMGLKTLVYFEVSTTVALGAGLLFVNLLRPGDGINATIESLDAKSVSAIAGKAHAQSVMEIIANIIPHSAVDAFAKGDLLQVMFFSVLVGMGLAAMGPKGQFPLKVIHAFGDILMKVVGIIMRFAPIGAFGAMAFTIGKFGLGILAQYGMLILSLYLTFFVFIVLFLGGVMRFYVGLSLWKLFLYVREEMFILLGTTSTESVLPRLMAKLGGLSVEKGVTGLVMPAGLSFNMDGSCIYLTMAIGFIAQALNIPLTWEQELGILAIALVTSKGVAGVAGAILFVLAATLQASQLLPVAGIALIIGVDRILNELRCITNAIGNMVATLVIARWEGKIDLAHARAVLDGRIQPDLDSLDEPDEAIDDPAPASQARHRAMPAVIPAT
;
A
#
# COMPACT_ATOMS: atom_id res chain seq x y z
N MET A 1 12.98 1.81 -28.82
CA MET A 1 11.60 2.29 -29.08
C MET A 1 10.52 1.63 -28.20
N ARG A 2 10.62 0.32 -27.83
CA ARG A 2 9.63 -0.32 -26.90
C ARG A 2 9.58 0.35 -25.51
N PHE A 3 10.70 0.78 -24.95
CA PHE A 3 10.77 1.44 -23.65
C PHE A 3 9.96 2.75 -23.58
N LEU A 4 10.06 3.61 -24.61
CA LEU A 4 9.32 4.88 -24.68
C LEU A 4 7.80 4.72 -24.83
N ARG A 5 7.35 3.54 -25.27
CA ARG A 5 5.92 3.22 -25.40
C ARG A 5 5.34 2.54 -24.17
N SER A 6 6.17 2.08 -23.23
CA SER A 6 5.69 1.54 -21.94
C SER A 6 5.25 2.67 -21.01
N ILE A 7 4.22 2.43 -20.20
CA ILE A 7 3.77 3.37 -19.16
C ILE A 7 4.95 3.76 -18.26
N TYR A 8 5.81 2.79 -17.93
CA TYR A 8 7.04 2.98 -17.18
C TYR A 8 7.97 4.05 -17.80
N GLY A 9 8.32 3.91 -19.09
CA GLY A 9 9.17 4.88 -19.76
C GLY A 9 8.54 6.27 -19.82
N GLN A 10 7.22 6.34 -20.05
CA GLN A 10 6.48 7.59 -20.07
C GLN A 10 6.45 8.27 -18.69
N VAL A 11 6.29 7.49 -17.60
CA VAL A 11 6.34 8.03 -16.22
C VAL A 11 7.72 8.57 -15.91
N LEU A 12 8.80 7.85 -16.25
CA LEU A 12 10.17 8.36 -16.06
C LEU A 12 10.43 9.65 -16.82
N ILE A 13 9.97 9.73 -18.07
CA ILE A 13 10.05 10.96 -18.86
C ILE A 13 9.25 12.08 -18.18
N GLY A 14 8.04 11.78 -17.71
CA GLY A 14 7.21 12.73 -16.97
C GLY A 14 7.93 13.27 -15.73
N ILE A 15 8.53 12.40 -14.92
CA ILE A 15 9.34 12.79 -13.75
C ILE A 15 10.50 13.69 -14.17
N ALA A 16 11.31 13.27 -15.17
CA ALA A 16 12.46 14.05 -15.63
C ALA A 16 12.05 15.43 -16.14
N LEU A 17 11.00 15.52 -16.97
CA LEU A 17 10.46 16.78 -17.46
C LEU A 17 9.90 17.64 -16.30
N GLY A 18 9.26 17.02 -15.30
CA GLY A 18 8.78 17.67 -14.09
C GLY A 18 9.91 18.35 -13.32
N ILE A 19 11.04 17.67 -13.14
CA ILE A 19 12.24 18.24 -12.50
C ILE A 19 12.74 19.44 -13.31
N VAL A 20 12.90 19.29 -14.63
CA VAL A 20 13.40 20.36 -15.51
C VAL A 20 12.47 21.59 -15.44
N VAL A 21 11.15 21.41 -15.56
CA VAL A 21 10.17 22.50 -15.48
C VAL A 21 10.16 23.13 -14.09
N GLY A 22 10.25 22.33 -13.02
CA GLY A 22 10.33 22.82 -11.63
C GLY A 22 11.54 23.71 -11.39
N VAL A 23 12.70 23.39 -12.00
CA VAL A 23 13.93 24.20 -11.88
C VAL A 23 13.87 25.47 -12.73
N LEU A 24 13.40 25.36 -13.99
CA LEU A 24 13.44 26.47 -14.93
C LEU A 24 12.28 27.46 -14.75
N PHE A 25 11.12 26.98 -14.33
CA PHE A 25 9.88 27.76 -14.23
C PHE A 25 9.16 27.50 -12.89
N PRO A 26 9.74 27.91 -11.72
CA PRO A 26 9.20 27.54 -10.40
C PRO A 26 7.75 27.96 -10.18
N ASP A 27 7.40 29.21 -10.52
CA ASP A 27 6.06 29.75 -10.31
C ASP A 27 4.99 29.01 -11.14
N PHE A 28 5.31 28.69 -12.40
CA PHE A 28 4.45 27.87 -13.24
C PHE A 28 4.32 26.44 -12.71
N ALA A 29 5.43 25.86 -12.27
CA ALA A 29 5.48 24.50 -11.76
C ALA A 29 4.61 24.29 -10.51
N VAL A 30 4.49 25.30 -9.65
CA VAL A 30 3.58 25.24 -8.48
C VAL A 30 2.12 25.04 -8.91
N GLY A 31 1.69 25.67 -9.99
CA GLY A 31 0.35 25.48 -10.56
C GLY A 31 0.09 24.08 -11.09
N LEU A 32 1.13 23.35 -11.48
CA LEU A 32 1.02 21.98 -12.01
C LEU A 32 0.66 20.92 -10.96
N LYS A 33 0.62 21.28 -9.67
CA LYS A 33 0.08 20.44 -8.59
C LYS A 33 -1.29 19.85 -8.94
N LEU A 34 -2.11 20.63 -9.62
CA LEU A 34 -3.45 20.22 -10.06
C LEU A 34 -3.44 18.91 -10.86
N LEU A 35 -2.45 18.70 -11.74
CA LEU A 35 -2.34 17.48 -12.56
C LEU A 35 -2.08 16.24 -11.71
N GLY A 36 -1.22 16.36 -10.69
CA GLY A 36 -0.96 15.29 -9.72
C GLY A 36 -2.22 14.97 -8.90
N ASP A 37 -2.86 16.00 -8.35
CA ASP A 37 -4.06 15.85 -7.53
C ASP A 37 -5.23 15.22 -8.34
N MET A 38 -5.42 15.64 -9.60
CA MET A 38 -6.44 15.06 -10.49
C MET A 38 -6.20 13.56 -10.74
N PHE A 39 -4.95 13.17 -11.01
CA PHE A 39 -4.63 11.75 -11.19
C PHE A 39 -4.91 10.93 -9.93
N ILE A 40 -4.51 11.43 -8.76
CA ILE A 40 -4.79 10.77 -7.47
C ILE A 40 -6.30 10.66 -7.24
N ASN A 41 -7.08 11.69 -7.56
CA ASN A 41 -8.54 11.66 -7.40
C ASN A 41 -9.20 10.65 -8.36
N LEU A 42 -8.71 10.52 -9.60
CA LEU A 42 -9.19 9.49 -10.53
C LEU A 42 -8.97 8.08 -9.97
N ILE A 43 -7.81 7.82 -9.36
CA ILE A 43 -7.55 6.53 -8.72
C ILE A 43 -8.45 6.33 -7.50
N LYS A 44 -8.54 7.31 -6.60
CA LYS A 44 -9.38 7.23 -5.39
C LYS A 44 -10.84 6.92 -5.70
N MET A 45 -11.36 7.44 -6.82
CA MET A 45 -12.73 7.18 -7.27
C MET A 45 -13.02 5.69 -7.47
N VAL A 46 -12.04 4.90 -7.93
CA VAL A 46 -12.23 3.49 -8.29
C VAL A 46 -11.68 2.50 -7.26
N VAL A 47 -10.77 2.91 -6.39
CA VAL A 47 -10.11 2.00 -5.44
C VAL A 47 -11.11 1.36 -4.47
N GLY A 48 -12.03 2.12 -3.89
CA GLY A 48 -13.06 1.58 -3.00
C GLY A 48 -13.91 0.48 -3.66
N PRO A 49 -14.54 0.75 -4.81
CA PRO A 49 -15.27 -0.26 -5.57
C PRO A 49 -14.42 -1.49 -5.99
N VAL A 50 -13.16 -1.30 -6.39
CA VAL A 50 -12.24 -2.42 -6.72
C VAL A 50 -11.99 -3.29 -5.50
N ILE A 51 -11.67 -2.67 -4.34
CA ILE A 51 -11.48 -3.41 -3.07
C ILE A 51 -12.74 -4.19 -2.73
N PHE A 52 -13.93 -3.57 -2.84
CA PHE A 52 -15.19 -4.25 -2.58
C PHE A 52 -15.34 -5.52 -3.44
N CYS A 53 -15.22 -5.40 -4.75
CA CYS A 53 -15.37 -6.55 -5.64
C CYS A 53 -14.34 -7.65 -5.34
N THR A 54 -13.06 -7.28 -5.18
CA THR A 54 -11.98 -8.25 -4.96
C THR A 54 -12.11 -8.96 -3.63
N VAL A 55 -12.45 -8.23 -2.56
CA VAL A 55 -12.63 -8.81 -1.22
C VAL A 55 -13.85 -9.72 -1.19
N VAL A 56 -14.99 -9.27 -1.74
CA VAL A 56 -16.22 -10.08 -1.79
C VAL A 56 -16.00 -11.38 -2.54
N VAL A 57 -15.42 -11.31 -3.74
CA VAL A 57 -15.09 -12.48 -4.56
C VAL A 57 -14.11 -13.39 -3.82
N GLY A 58 -13.04 -12.82 -3.25
CA GLY A 58 -12.04 -13.58 -2.50
C GLY A 58 -12.64 -14.33 -1.31
N ILE A 59 -13.44 -13.66 -0.48
CA ILE A 59 -14.06 -14.26 0.72
C ILE A 59 -15.12 -15.30 0.34
N ALA A 60 -15.95 -15.04 -0.66
CA ALA A 60 -16.97 -15.98 -1.11
C ALA A 60 -16.38 -17.30 -1.62
N HIS A 61 -15.18 -17.29 -2.22
CA HIS A 61 -14.49 -18.52 -2.67
C HIS A 61 -13.82 -19.31 -1.52
N VAL A 62 -13.49 -18.67 -0.39
CA VAL A 62 -12.88 -19.40 0.76
C VAL A 62 -13.86 -20.39 1.38
N GLY A 63 -15.18 -20.12 1.32
CA GLY A 63 -16.26 -21.04 1.73
C GLY A 63 -16.32 -21.37 3.23
N ASP A 64 -15.23 -21.18 4.00
CA ASP A 64 -15.15 -21.47 5.43
C ASP A 64 -14.82 -20.23 6.26
N MET A 65 -15.78 -19.84 7.09
CA MET A 65 -15.70 -18.69 8.01
C MET A 65 -14.52 -18.79 9.00
N LYS A 66 -14.20 -20.03 9.47
CA LYS A 66 -13.09 -20.25 10.39
C LYS A 66 -11.76 -19.96 9.70
N SER A 67 -11.66 -20.29 8.41
CA SER A 67 -10.46 -20.01 7.60
C SER A 67 -10.24 -18.51 7.41
N VAL A 68 -11.30 -17.73 7.14
CA VAL A 68 -11.23 -16.27 7.03
C VAL A 68 -10.78 -15.64 8.35
N GLY A 69 -11.39 -16.05 9.47
CA GLY A 69 -11.03 -15.54 10.81
C GLY A 69 -9.58 -15.88 11.18
N ARG A 70 -9.16 -17.12 10.93
CA ARG A 70 -7.77 -17.55 11.17
C ARG A 70 -6.77 -16.77 10.32
N MET A 71 -7.06 -16.59 9.03
CA MET A 71 -6.22 -15.82 8.11
C MET A 71 -6.12 -14.36 8.53
N GLY A 72 -7.25 -13.75 8.92
CA GLY A 72 -7.30 -12.38 9.44
C GLY A 72 -6.45 -12.20 10.70
N LEU A 73 -6.54 -13.13 11.66
CA LEU A 73 -5.73 -13.10 12.88
C LEU A 73 -4.23 -13.22 12.56
N LYS A 74 -3.84 -14.16 11.70
CA LYS A 74 -2.44 -14.32 11.27
C LYS A 74 -1.92 -13.04 10.58
N THR A 75 -2.76 -12.43 9.76
CA THR A 75 -2.46 -11.17 9.07
C THR A 75 -2.20 -10.05 10.07
N LEU A 76 -3.07 -9.88 11.06
CA LEU A 76 -2.89 -8.87 12.12
C LEU A 76 -1.61 -9.12 12.92
N VAL A 77 -1.34 -10.38 13.32
CA VAL A 77 -0.11 -10.72 14.04
C VAL A 77 1.14 -10.37 13.22
N TYR A 78 1.15 -10.71 11.92
CA TYR A 78 2.27 -10.35 11.06
C TYR A 78 2.43 -8.84 10.94
N PHE A 79 1.34 -8.10 10.75
CA PHE A 79 1.36 -6.64 10.66
C PHE A 79 1.90 -5.99 11.94
N GLU A 80 1.49 -6.47 13.13
CA GLU A 80 2.02 -5.97 14.40
C GLU A 80 3.53 -6.22 14.55
N VAL A 81 4.00 -7.41 14.17
CA VAL A 81 5.44 -7.71 14.19
C VAL A 81 6.20 -6.82 13.22
N SER A 82 5.73 -6.71 11.96
CA SER A 82 6.39 -5.90 10.93
C SER A 82 6.44 -4.42 11.31
N THR A 83 5.32 -3.84 11.74
CA THR A 83 5.25 -2.43 12.15
C THR A 83 6.08 -2.14 13.40
N THR A 84 6.15 -3.08 14.36
CA THR A 84 7.01 -2.93 15.54
C THR A 84 8.49 -2.92 15.16
N VAL A 85 8.92 -3.83 14.27
CA VAL A 85 10.29 -3.83 13.75
C VAL A 85 10.59 -2.55 12.96
N ALA A 86 9.64 -2.06 12.18
CA ALA A 86 9.76 -0.81 11.42
C ALA A 86 9.93 0.41 12.34
N LEU A 87 9.10 0.54 13.39
CA LEU A 87 9.22 1.59 14.39
C LEU A 87 10.58 1.52 15.11
N GLY A 88 10.99 0.31 15.50
CA GLY A 88 12.29 0.07 16.13
C GLY A 88 13.47 0.41 15.21
N ALA A 89 13.37 0.09 13.91
CA ALA A 89 14.39 0.45 12.94
C ALA A 89 14.53 1.98 12.80
N GLY A 90 13.40 2.71 12.68
CA GLY A 90 13.45 4.17 12.64
C GLY A 90 14.08 4.78 13.89
N LEU A 91 13.71 4.28 15.08
CA LEU A 91 14.28 4.73 16.35
C LEU A 91 15.78 4.43 16.46
N LEU A 92 16.20 3.22 16.07
CA LEU A 92 17.62 2.84 16.08
C LEU A 92 18.44 3.75 15.16
N PHE A 93 18.00 3.97 13.93
CA PHE A 93 18.76 4.73 12.94
C PHE A 93 18.77 6.23 13.22
N VAL A 94 17.70 6.82 13.79
CA VAL A 94 17.72 8.23 14.17
C VAL A 94 18.73 8.49 15.30
N ASN A 95 18.85 7.57 16.24
CA ASN A 95 19.83 7.68 17.33
C ASN A 95 21.29 7.40 16.86
N LEU A 96 21.45 6.52 15.86
CA LEU A 96 22.77 6.19 15.31
C LEU A 96 23.30 7.30 14.41
N LEU A 97 22.45 7.86 13.53
CA LEU A 97 22.85 8.81 12.49
C LEU A 97 22.69 10.27 12.92
N ARG A 98 21.86 10.53 13.93
CA ARG A 98 21.61 11.84 14.53
C ARG A 98 21.40 12.97 13.50
N PRO A 99 20.44 12.85 12.59
CA PRO A 99 20.26 13.79 11.48
C PRO A 99 19.82 15.20 11.90
N GLY A 100 19.34 15.39 13.13
CA GLY A 100 18.91 16.67 13.67
C GLY A 100 19.99 17.48 14.39
N ASP A 101 21.15 16.86 14.67
CA ASP A 101 22.23 17.51 15.39
C ASP A 101 22.77 18.73 14.61
N GLY A 102 22.98 19.83 15.32
CA GLY A 102 23.52 21.08 14.75
C GLY A 102 22.50 22.00 14.09
N ILE A 103 21.22 21.60 13.98
CA ILE A 103 20.15 22.49 13.47
C ILE A 103 19.88 23.62 14.48
N ASN A 104 19.90 23.32 15.79
CA ASN A 104 19.71 24.28 16.89
C ASN A 104 18.47 25.18 16.71
N ALA A 105 17.36 24.60 16.28
CA ALA A 105 16.10 25.32 16.12
C ALA A 105 15.54 25.74 17.47
N THR A 106 14.96 26.95 17.54
CA THR A 106 14.25 27.42 18.73
C THR A 106 12.74 27.41 18.46
N ILE A 107 11.93 27.14 19.50
CA ILE A 107 10.48 27.09 19.36
C ILE A 107 9.92 28.40 18.79
N GLU A 108 10.55 29.54 19.11
CA GLU A 108 10.19 30.87 18.62
C GLU A 108 10.45 31.06 17.11
N SER A 109 11.42 30.31 16.55
CA SER A 109 11.75 30.35 15.10
C SER A 109 10.78 29.52 14.25
N LEU A 110 9.89 28.72 14.88
CA LEU A 110 8.99 27.82 14.16
C LEU A 110 7.74 28.58 13.70
N ASP A 111 7.35 28.37 12.42
CA ASP A 111 6.11 28.93 11.88
C ASP A 111 4.88 28.22 12.46
N ALA A 112 4.38 28.74 13.60
CA ALA A 112 3.21 28.20 14.30
C ALA A 112 1.93 28.24 13.43
N LYS A 113 1.83 29.13 12.40
CA LYS A 113 0.63 29.24 11.56
C LYS A 113 0.49 28.04 10.61
N SER A 114 1.58 27.56 10.05
CA SER A 114 1.55 26.36 9.18
C SER A 114 1.24 25.07 9.96
N VAL A 115 1.51 25.04 11.26
CA VAL A 115 1.27 23.87 12.12
C VAL A 115 -0.12 23.88 12.75
N SER A 116 -0.73 25.05 12.98
CA SER A 116 -2.06 25.15 13.62
C SER A 116 -3.15 24.40 12.87
N ALA A 117 -3.12 24.42 11.54
CA ALA A 117 -4.07 23.69 10.69
C ALA A 117 -3.91 22.15 10.79
N ILE A 118 -2.68 21.68 11.05
CA ILE A 118 -2.37 20.26 11.23
C ILE A 118 -2.74 19.84 12.66
N ALA A 119 -2.33 20.61 13.67
CA ALA A 119 -2.61 20.33 15.07
C ALA A 119 -4.11 20.32 15.38
N GLY A 120 -4.89 21.22 14.77
CA GLY A 120 -6.35 21.27 14.97
C GLY A 120 -7.11 20.07 14.38
N LYS A 121 -6.51 19.34 13.44
CA LYS A 121 -7.09 18.10 12.86
C LYS A 121 -6.50 16.83 13.48
N ALA A 122 -5.43 16.96 14.23
CA ALA A 122 -4.76 15.85 14.89
C ALA A 122 -5.51 15.49 16.19
N HIS A 123 -6.41 14.51 16.11
CA HIS A 123 -6.97 13.87 17.30
C HIS A 123 -6.22 12.57 17.52
N ALA A 124 -5.65 12.40 18.71
CA ALA A 124 -5.13 11.11 19.15
C ALA A 124 -6.32 10.15 19.29
N GLN A 125 -6.60 9.35 18.29
CA GLN A 125 -7.63 8.31 18.37
C GLN A 125 -7.20 7.26 19.37
N SER A 126 -8.07 6.93 20.31
CA SER A 126 -7.86 5.79 21.20
C SER A 126 -7.98 4.48 20.41
N VAL A 127 -7.37 3.39 20.90
CA VAL A 127 -7.54 2.05 20.30
C VAL A 127 -9.02 1.70 20.16
N MET A 128 -9.83 2.08 21.14
CA MET A 128 -11.28 1.83 21.15
C MET A 128 -11.98 2.61 20.02
N GLU A 129 -11.58 3.86 19.75
CA GLU A 129 -12.13 4.66 18.65
C GLU A 129 -11.72 4.09 17.29
N ILE A 130 -10.49 3.58 17.14
CA ILE A 130 -10.05 2.92 15.92
C ILE A 130 -10.90 1.67 15.68
N ILE A 131 -11.11 0.84 16.70
CA ILE A 131 -11.94 -0.37 16.62
C ILE A 131 -13.41 0.01 16.29
N ALA A 132 -13.96 1.02 16.97
CA ALA A 132 -15.32 1.49 16.71
C ALA A 132 -15.50 2.02 15.29
N ASN A 133 -14.49 2.72 14.77
CA ASN A 133 -14.49 3.29 13.41
C ASN A 133 -14.33 2.25 12.28
N ILE A 134 -13.99 0.99 12.59
CA ILE A 134 -14.01 -0.09 11.59
C ILE A 134 -15.43 -0.31 11.05
N ILE A 135 -16.44 -0.14 11.91
CA ILE A 135 -17.83 -0.34 11.55
C ILE A 135 -18.41 0.96 11.00
N PRO A 136 -18.78 1.04 9.71
CA PRO A 136 -19.35 2.24 9.12
C PRO A 136 -20.77 2.51 9.64
N HIS A 137 -21.16 3.78 9.74
CA HIS A 137 -22.54 4.16 10.03
C HIS A 137 -23.50 3.72 8.89
N SER A 138 -23.03 3.74 7.65
CA SER A 138 -23.70 3.15 6.50
C SER A 138 -22.68 2.69 5.45
N ALA A 139 -23.02 1.69 4.64
CA ALA A 139 -22.16 1.23 3.56
C ALA A 139 -21.88 2.37 2.56
N VAL A 140 -22.90 3.14 2.20
CA VAL A 140 -22.78 4.26 1.25
C VAL A 140 -21.82 5.34 1.78
N ASP A 141 -21.87 5.63 3.08
CA ASP A 141 -20.99 6.61 3.72
C ASP A 141 -19.51 6.20 3.64
N ALA A 142 -19.22 4.90 3.84
CA ALA A 142 -17.88 4.35 3.70
C ALA A 142 -17.29 4.58 2.29
N PHE A 143 -18.08 4.31 1.25
CA PHE A 143 -17.67 4.56 -0.14
C PHE A 143 -17.55 6.06 -0.45
N ALA A 144 -18.51 6.87 0.01
CA ALA A 144 -18.51 8.33 -0.23
C ALA A 144 -17.34 9.04 0.42
N LYS A 145 -16.93 8.62 1.62
CA LYS A 145 -15.76 9.14 2.33
C LYS A 145 -14.44 8.57 1.80
N GLY A 146 -14.49 7.45 1.08
CA GLY A 146 -13.31 6.72 0.62
C GLY A 146 -12.53 6.07 1.78
N ASP A 147 -13.21 5.70 2.88
CA ASP A 147 -12.61 5.00 4.00
C ASP A 147 -12.43 3.52 3.65
N LEU A 148 -11.22 3.18 3.23
CA LEU A 148 -10.91 1.84 2.70
C LEU A 148 -11.05 0.74 3.77
N LEU A 149 -10.83 1.06 5.05
CA LEU A 149 -10.99 0.11 6.15
C LEU A 149 -12.47 -0.24 6.33
N GLN A 150 -13.35 0.76 6.33
CA GLN A 150 -14.79 0.57 6.42
C GLN A 150 -15.35 -0.15 5.20
N VAL A 151 -14.88 0.21 3.98
CA VAL A 151 -15.23 -0.50 2.74
C VAL A 151 -14.81 -1.96 2.82
N MET A 152 -13.59 -2.26 3.29
CA MET A 152 -13.10 -3.62 3.45
C MET A 152 -13.96 -4.41 4.45
N PHE A 153 -14.28 -3.84 5.62
CA PHE A 153 -15.13 -4.49 6.62
C PHE A 153 -16.50 -4.86 6.05
N PHE A 154 -17.16 -3.90 5.36
CA PHE A 154 -18.43 -4.15 4.69
C PHE A 154 -18.30 -5.25 3.62
N SER A 155 -17.21 -5.22 2.84
CA SER A 155 -16.95 -6.21 1.80
C SER A 155 -16.78 -7.63 2.35
N VAL A 156 -16.09 -7.77 3.49
CA VAL A 156 -15.97 -9.06 4.20
C VAL A 156 -17.35 -9.58 4.61
N LEU A 157 -18.20 -8.72 5.18
CA LEU A 157 -19.55 -9.11 5.58
C LEU A 157 -20.40 -9.56 4.38
N VAL A 158 -20.35 -8.82 3.25
CA VAL A 158 -21.05 -9.20 2.01
C VAL A 158 -20.54 -10.53 1.46
N GLY A 159 -19.20 -10.70 1.41
CA GLY A 159 -18.58 -11.96 0.96
C GLY A 159 -19.00 -13.16 1.82
N MET A 160 -19.07 -12.97 3.15
CA MET A 160 -19.56 -13.99 4.08
C MET A 160 -21.05 -14.29 3.85
N GLY A 161 -21.86 -13.26 3.64
CA GLY A 161 -23.28 -13.43 3.33
C GLY A 161 -23.48 -14.24 2.05
N LEU A 162 -22.72 -13.95 0.98
CA LEU A 162 -22.77 -14.70 -0.27
C LEU A 162 -22.32 -16.16 -0.10
N ALA A 163 -21.23 -16.40 0.65
CA ALA A 163 -20.79 -17.75 0.98
C ALA A 163 -21.87 -18.55 1.73
N ALA A 164 -22.58 -17.91 2.67
CA ALA A 164 -23.68 -18.53 3.43
C ALA A 164 -24.92 -18.84 2.58
N MET A 165 -25.13 -18.15 1.45
CA MET A 165 -26.23 -18.43 0.52
C MET A 165 -26.05 -19.73 -0.28
N GLY A 166 -24.84 -20.30 -0.29
CA GLY A 166 -24.54 -21.50 -1.07
C GLY A 166 -24.83 -21.31 -2.57
N PRO A 167 -25.51 -22.29 -3.24
CA PRO A 167 -25.77 -22.22 -4.69
C PRO A 167 -26.52 -20.96 -5.14
N LYS A 168 -27.38 -20.39 -4.30
CA LYS A 168 -28.13 -19.17 -4.61
C LYS A 168 -27.23 -17.92 -4.66
N GLY A 169 -26.08 -17.93 -3.99
CA GLY A 169 -25.11 -16.87 -3.99
C GLY A 169 -24.24 -16.80 -5.26
N GLN A 170 -24.24 -17.83 -6.11
CA GLN A 170 -23.38 -17.89 -7.30
C GLN A 170 -23.74 -16.81 -8.34
N PHE A 171 -25.01 -16.56 -8.58
CA PHE A 171 -25.41 -15.53 -9.55
C PHE A 171 -24.99 -14.11 -9.11
N PRO A 172 -25.32 -13.64 -7.88
CA PRO A 172 -24.80 -12.35 -7.40
C PRO A 172 -23.26 -12.28 -7.40
N LEU A 173 -22.57 -13.37 -7.07
CA LEU A 173 -21.12 -13.43 -7.09
C LEU A 173 -20.54 -13.21 -8.49
N LYS A 174 -21.12 -13.85 -9.52
CA LYS A 174 -20.76 -13.63 -10.94
C LYS A 174 -20.96 -12.17 -11.37
N VAL A 175 -22.04 -11.53 -10.92
CA VAL A 175 -22.31 -10.10 -11.21
C VAL A 175 -21.25 -9.21 -10.58
N ILE A 176 -20.89 -9.46 -9.32
CA ILE A 176 -19.84 -8.67 -8.62
C ILE A 176 -18.48 -8.89 -9.28
N HIS A 177 -18.15 -10.12 -9.69
CA HIS A 177 -16.92 -10.42 -10.42
C HIS A 177 -16.87 -9.64 -11.74
N ALA A 178 -17.91 -9.73 -12.58
CA ALA A 178 -17.98 -9.01 -13.85
C ALA A 178 -17.89 -7.48 -13.67
N PHE A 179 -18.48 -6.94 -12.59
CA PHE A 179 -18.32 -5.53 -12.25
C PHE A 179 -16.87 -5.19 -11.87
N GLY A 180 -16.19 -6.09 -11.13
CA GLY A 180 -14.76 -5.97 -10.83
C GLY A 180 -13.90 -5.89 -12.09
N ASP A 181 -14.20 -6.73 -13.10
CA ASP A 181 -13.48 -6.74 -14.39
C ASP A 181 -13.65 -5.39 -15.13
N ILE A 182 -14.86 -4.84 -15.12
CA ILE A 182 -15.12 -3.50 -15.67
C ILE A 182 -14.24 -2.46 -14.95
N LEU A 183 -14.21 -2.49 -13.62
CA LEU A 183 -13.41 -1.55 -12.83
C LEU A 183 -11.91 -1.69 -13.11
N MET A 184 -11.40 -2.90 -13.30
CA MET A 184 -10.00 -3.12 -13.68
C MET A 184 -9.68 -2.54 -15.07
N LYS A 185 -10.59 -2.63 -16.05
CA LYS A 185 -10.43 -1.93 -17.34
C LYS A 185 -10.45 -0.41 -17.18
N VAL A 186 -11.30 0.13 -16.29
CA VAL A 186 -11.30 1.56 -15.92
C VAL A 186 -9.96 1.96 -15.29
N VAL A 187 -9.43 1.17 -14.36
CA VAL A 187 -8.07 1.39 -13.81
C VAL A 187 -7.03 1.45 -14.93
N GLY A 188 -7.09 0.52 -15.90
CA GLY A 188 -6.20 0.52 -17.06
C GLY A 188 -6.27 1.82 -17.88
N ILE A 189 -7.48 2.40 -18.05
CA ILE A 189 -7.66 3.69 -18.71
C ILE A 189 -7.04 4.82 -17.89
N ILE A 190 -7.32 4.86 -16.59
CA ILE A 190 -6.81 5.89 -15.67
C ILE A 190 -5.28 5.85 -15.63
N MET A 191 -4.67 4.66 -15.63
CA MET A 191 -3.22 4.51 -15.57
C MET A 191 -2.49 5.11 -16.78
N ARG A 192 -3.15 5.33 -17.92
CA ARG A 192 -2.57 6.07 -19.05
C ARG A 192 -2.29 7.53 -18.73
N PHE A 193 -2.94 8.09 -17.71
CA PHE A 193 -2.69 9.44 -17.20
C PHE A 193 -1.60 9.51 -16.14
N ALA A 194 -1.07 8.38 -15.66
CA ALA A 194 -0.01 8.33 -14.64
C ALA A 194 1.23 9.17 -15.02
N PRO A 195 1.73 9.18 -16.29
CA PRO A 195 2.85 10.04 -16.67
C PRO A 195 2.57 11.55 -16.45
N ILE A 196 1.34 11.99 -16.74
CA ILE A 196 0.92 13.38 -16.56
C ILE A 196 0.82 13.71 -15.06
N GLY A 197 0.25 12.80 -14.26
CA GLY A 197 0.19 12.94 -12.81
C GLY A 197 1.58 13.02 -12.18
N ALA A 198 2.50 12.15 -12.59
CA ALA A 198 3.87 12.13 -12.10
C ALA A 198 4.65 13.40 -12.50
N PHE A 199 4.49 13.87 -13.74
CA PHE A 199 5.04 15.15 -14.21
C PHE A 199 4.58 16.31 -13.34
N GLY A 200 3.27 16.48 -13.15
CA GLY A 200 2.71 17.60 -12.38
C GLY A 200 3.12 17.57 -10.90
N ALA A 201 3.12 16.37 -10.29
CA ALA A 201 3.53 16.22 -8.91
C ALA A 201 5.02 16.52 -8.69
N MET A 202 5.90 16.09 -9.59
CA MET A 202 7.34 16.34 -9.50
C MET A 202 7.67 17.80 -9.81
N ALA A 203 7.05 18.38 -10.84
CA ALA A 203 7.20 19.81 -11.16
C ALA A 203 6.83 20.69 -9.97
N PHE A 204 5.66 20.42 -9.34
CA PHE A 204 5.23 21.11 -8.14
C PHE A 204 6.27 20.99 -6.99
N THR A 205 6.77 19.79 -6.75
CA THR A 205 7.72 19.55 -5.65
C THR A 205 9.00 20.38 -5.84
N ILE A 206 9.59 20.31 -7.02
CA ILE A 206 10.83 21.04 -7.31
C ILE A 206 10.58 22.54 -7.42
N GLY A 207 9.48 22.97 -8.05
CA GLY A 207 9.12 24.38 -8.16
C GLY A 207 8.87 25.07 -6.82
N LYS A 208 8.17 24.37 -5.90
CA LYS A 208 7.83 24.90 -4.59
C LYS A 208 9.00 24.91 -3.62
N PHE A 209 9.79 23.84 -3.59
CA PHE A 209 10.82 23.64 -2.56
C PHE A 209 12.23 23.88 -3.06
N GLY A 210 12.44 23.91 -4.38
CA GLY A 210 13.76 24.07 -5.00
C GLY A 210 14.71 22.89 -4.72
N LEU A 211 15.84 22.85 -5.40
CA LEU A 211 16.89 21.86 -5.12
C LEU A 211 17.69 22.18 -3.85
N GLY A 212 17.67 23.42 -3.38
CA GLY A 212 18.39 23.86 -2.18
C GLY A 212 17.92 23.14 -0.90
N ILE A 213 16.65 22.75 -0.84
CA ILE A 213 16.10 21.99 0.30
C ILE A 213 16.77 20.65 0.50
N LEU A 214 17.24 20.03 -0.59
CA LEU A 214 17.98 18.77 -0.53
C LEU A 214 19.33 18.92 0.20
N ALA A 215 20.00 20.06 0.03
CA ALA A 215 21.26 20.32 0.73
C ALA A 215 21.02 20.60 2.23
N GLN A 216 19.99 21.38 2.56
CA GLN A 216 19.66 21.75 3.94
C GLN A 216 19.22 20.56 4.81
N TYR A 217 18.41 19.66 4.23
CA TYR A 217 17.89 18.47 4.92
C TYR A 217 18.54 17.17 4.44
N GLY A 218 19.67 17.28 3.76
CA GLY A 218 20.34 16.13 3.13
C GLY A 218 20.63 15.01 4.11
N MET A 219 21.03 15.34 5.34
CA MET A 219 21.31 14.33 6.38
C MET A 219 20.05 13.59 6.82
N LEU A 220 18.93 14.27 6.99
CA LEU A 220 17.63 13.64 7.32
C LEU A 220 17.15 12.73 6.17
N ILE A 221 17.21 13.23 4.94
CA ILE A 221 16.80 12.47 3.76
C ILE A 221 17.64 11.22 3.61
N LEU A 222 18.97 11.37 3.71
CA LEU A 222 19.92 10.25 3.61
C LEU A 222 19.69 9.22 4.72
N SER A 223 19.52 9.67 5.96
CA SER A 223 19.29 8.79 7.12
C SER A 223 18.00 7.99 6.96
N LEU A 224 16.91 8.64 6.53
CA LEU A 224 15.63 7.99 6.31
C LEU A 224 15.69 6.99 5.15
N TYR A 225 16.33 7.37 4.04
CA TYR A 225 16.47 6.51 2.86
C TYR A 225 17.35 5.29 3.16
N LEU A 226 18.42 5.47 3.93
CA LEU A 226 19.26 4.37 4.40
C LEU A 226 18.45 3.43 5.31
N THR A 227 17.63 3.97 6.21
CA THR A 227 16.78 3.16 7.09
C THR A 227 15.77 2.34 6.29
N PHE A 228 15.10 2.94 5.31
CA PHE A 228 14.20 2.20 4.40
C PHE A 228 14.93 1.10 3.66
N PHE A 229 16.10 1.40 3.11
CA PHE A 229 16.91 0.43 2.38
C PHE A 229 17.29 -0.76 3.27
N VAL A 230 17.80 -0.48 4.46
CA VAL A 230 18.20 -1.51 5.43
C VAL A 230 17.00 -2.35 5.86
N PHE A 231 15.86 -1.73 6.16
CA PHE A 231 14.62 -2.44 6.52
C PHE A 231 14.14 -3.35 5.38
N ILE A 232 14.08 -2.83 4.15
CA ILE A 232 13.67 -3.61 2.98
C ILE A 232 14.63 -4.79 2.75
N VAL A 233 15.95 -4.56 2.77
CA VAL A 233 16.93 -5.60 2.44
C VAL A 233 17.07 -6.62 3.56
N LEU A 234 17.23 -6.18 4.82
CA LEU A 234 17.51 -7.10 5.92
C LEU A 234 16.23 -7.73 6.46
N PHE A 235 15.20 -6.95 6.78
CA PHE A 235 13.99 -7.51 7.37
C PHE A 235 13.10 -8.14 6.31
N LEU A 236 12.60 -7.38 5.35
CA LEU A 236 11.71 -7.92 4.33
C LEU A 236 12.43 -8.93 3.42
N GLY A 237 13.69 -8.67 3.07
CA GLY A 237 14.54 -9.59 2.30
C GLY A 237 14.83 -10.88 3.06
N GLY A 238 15.09 -10.78 4.37
CA GLY A 238 15.25 -11.94 5.26
C GLY A 238 13.97 -12.79 5.31
N VAL A 239 12.83 -12.16 5.55
CA VAL A 239 11.52 -12.85 5.56
C VAL A 239 11.25 -13.53 4.21
N MET A 240 11.48 -12.84 3.10
CA MET A 240 11.31 -13.41 1.76
C MET A 240 12.24 -14.58 1.50
N ARG A 241 13.52 -14.50 1.90
CA ARG A 241 14.53 -15.52 1.63
C ARG A 241 14.39 -16.74 2.52
N PHE A 242 14.18 -16.53 3.82
CA PHE A 242 14.23 -17.60 4.81
C PHE A 242 12.85 -18.21 5.08
N TYR A 243 11.79 -17.40 5.07
CA TYR A 243 10.44 -17.91 5.32
C TYR A 243 9.68 -18.21 4.02
N VAL A 244 9.55 -17.23 3.09
CA VAL A 244 8.79 -17.46 1.85
C VAL A 244 9.55 -18.35 0.86
N GLY A 245 10.88 -18.24 0.80
CA GLY A 245 11.71 -19.02 -0.13
C GLY A 245 11.78 -18.41 -1.54
N LEU A 246 11.44 -17.12 -1.68
CA LEU A 246 11.51 -16.32 -2.91
C LEU A 246 12.54 -15.19 -2.76
N SER A 247 13.00 -14.63 -3.88
CA SER A 247 13.94 -13.51 -3.88
C SER A 247 13.21 -12.18 -3.87
N LEU A 248 13.48 -11.32 -2.86
CA LEU A 248 12.95 -9.97 -2.81
C LEU A 248 13.40 -9.14 -4.01
N TRP A 249 14.64 -9.28 -4.45
CA TRP A 249 15.16 -8.56 -5.61
C TRP A 249 14.39 -8.88 -6.90
N LYS A 250 14.04 -10.15 -7.11
CA LYS A 250 13.23 -10.56 -8.26
C LYS A 250 11.80 -10.05 -8.14
N LEU A 251 11.23 -10.04 -6.93
CA LEU A 251 9.94 -9.42 -6.66
C LEU A 251 9.97 -7.93 -7.01
N PHE A 252 11.01 -7.20 -6.56
CA PHE A 252 11.17 -5.78 -6.89
C PHE A 252 11.25 -5.54 -8.41
N LEU A 253 12.02 -6.35 -9.14
CA LEU A 253 12.09 -6.26 -10.60
C LEU A 253 10.75 -6.56 -11.27
N TYR A 254 9.97 -7.48 -10.72
CA TYR A 254 8.65 -7.83 -11.22
C TYR A 254 7.64 -6.70 -11.08
N VAL A 255 7.72 -5.92 -9.98
CA VAL A 255 6.80 -4.80 -9.69
C VAL A 255 7.43 -3.42 -9.93
N ARG A 256 8.56 -3.34 -10.61
CA ARG A 256 9.31 -2.08 -10.81
C ARG A 256 8.47 -0.95 -11.43
N GLU A 257 7.56 -1.29 -12.35
CA GLU A 257 6.69 -0.29 -13.00
C GLU A 257 5.80 0.42 -11.99
N GLU A 258 5.22 -0.33 -11.06
CA GLU A 258 4.39 0.17 -9.98
C GLU A 258 5.22 1.02 -8.99
N MET A 259 6.47 0.63 -8.73
CA MET A 259 7.37 1.40 -7.87
C MET A 259 7.69 2.79 -8.45
N PHE A 260 7.86 2.90 -9.77
CA PHE A 260 8.04 4.22 -10.41
C PHE A 260 6.79 5.07 -10.39
N ILE A 261 5.61 4.46 -10.51
CA ILE A 261 4.35 5.18 -10.33
C ILE A 261 4.24 5.72 -8.90
N LEU A 262 4.65 4.95 -7.91
CA LEU A 262 4.69 5.37 -6.50
C LEU A 262 5.63 6.56 -6.29
N LEU A 263 6.83 6.57 -6.89
CA LEU A 263 7.74 7.71 -6.83
C LEU A 263 7.08 9.00 -7.34
N GLY A 264 6.37 8.91 -8.47
CA GLY A 264 5.68 10.08 -9.03
C GLY A 264 4.47 10.54 -8.23
N THR A 265 3.64 9.58 -7.75
CA THR A 265 2.34 9.88 -7.12
C THR A 265 2.41 10.01 -5.60
N THR A 266 3.38 9.35 -4.96
CA THR A 266 3.49 9.18 -3.49
C THR A 266 2.18 8.68 -2.83
N SER A 267 1.42 7.84 -3.55
CA SER A 267 0.15 7.27 -3.06
C SER A 267 0.14 5.77 -3.30
N THR A 268 0.18 4.97 -2.24
CA THR A 268 0.15 3.50 -2.30
C THR A 268 -1.16 2.99 -2.91
N GLU A 269 -2.24 3.72 -2.73
CA GLU A 269 -3.56 3.41 -3.30
C GLU A 269 -3.52 3.40 -4.84
N SER A 270 -2.67 4.26 -5.45
CA SER A 270 -2.61 4.42 -6.90
C SER A 270 -2.17 3.17 -7.66
N VAL A 271 -1.48 2.25 -7.02
CA VAL A 271 -0.97 1.01 -7.62
C VAL A 271 -1.60 -0.25 -7.05
N LEU A 272 -2.46 -0.13 -6.03
CA LEU A 272 -3.04 -1.25 -5.32
C LEU A 272 -3.67 -2.30 -6.25
N PRO A 273 -4.57 -1.93 -7.18
CA PRO A 273 -5.21 -2.92 -8.05
C PRO A 273 -4.20 -3.69 -8.89
N ARG A 274 -3.17 -3.01 -9.42
CA ARG A 274 -2.10 -3.65 -10.21
C ARG A 274 -1.23 -4.59 -9.37
N LEU A 275 -0.90 -4.19 -8.13
CA LEU A 275 -0.14 -5.06 -7.22
C LEU A 275 -0.94 -6.32 -6.86
N MET A 276 -2.26 -6.18 -6.68
CA MET A 276 -3.15 -7.32 -6.43
C MET A 276 -3.20 -8.28 -7.64
N ALA A 277 -3.34 -7.76 -8.85
CA ALA A 277 -3.27 -8.54 -10.07
C ALA A 277 -1.91 -9.27 -10.22
N LYS A 278 -0.79 -8.58 -9.95
CA LYS A 278 0.54 -9.19 -10.00
C LYS A 278 0.75 -10.29 -8.95
N LEU A 279 0.16 -10.18 -7.76
CA LEU A 279 0.16 -11.26 -6.76
C LEU A 279 -0.65 -12.46 -7.26
N GLY A 280 -1.78 -12.24 -7.91
CA GLY A 280 -2.52 -13.30 -8.62
C GLY A 280 -1.65 -14.00 -9.68
N GLY A 281 -0.87 -13.23 -10.46
CA GLY A 281 0.11 -13.76 -11.41
C GLY A 281 1.22 -14.61 -10.77
N LEU A 282 1.48 -14.45 -9.47
CA LEU A 282 2.34 -15.31 -8.66
C LEU A 282 1.60 -16.52 -8.07
N SER A 283 0.39 -16.83 -8.53
CA SER A 283 -0.49 -17.90 -8.03
C SER A 283 -0.85 -17.75 -6.54
N VAL A 284 -0.95 -16.52 -6.05
CA VAL A 284 -1.54 -16.26 -4.74
C VAL A 284 -3.06 -16.33 -4.87
N GLU A 285 -3.71 -17.12 -4.00
CA GLU A 285 -5.17 -17.27 -4.00
C GLU A 285 -5.88 -15.91 -3.83
N LYS A 286 -6.96 -15.68 -4.60
CA LYS A 286 -7.74 -14.42 -4.59
C LYS A 286 -8.22 -14.03 -3.18
N GLY A 287 -8.58 -15.01 -2.33
CA GLY A 287 -8.99 -14.78 -0.95
C GLY A 287 -7.89 -14.17 -0.07
N VAL A 288 -6.64 -14.60 -0.23
CA VAL A 288 -5.50 -14.05 0.50
C VAL A 288 -5.19 -12.64 0.03
N THR A 289 -5.07 -12.46 -1.29
CA THR A 289 -4.77 -11.15 -1.88
C THR A 289 -5.85 -10.12 -1.55
N GLY A 290 -7.14 -10.51 -1.65
CA GLY A 290 -8.28 -9.64 -1.38
C GLY A 290 -8.41 -9.21 0.09
N LEU A 291 -7.94 -10.05 1.03
CA LEU A 291 -7.97 -9.70 2.46
C LEU A 291 -6.71 -8.93 2.88
N VAL A 292 -5.52 -9.45 2.55
CA VAL A 292 -4.26 -8.95 3.13
C VAL A 292 -3.83 -7.62 2.52
N MET A 293 -3.90 -7.47 1.18
CA MET A 293 -3.43 -6.24 0.52
C MET A 293 -4.22 -4.99 0.95
N PRO A 294 -5.58 -4.97 0.92
CA PRO A 294 -6.33 -3.82 1.38
C PRO A 294 -6.18 -3.57 2.88
N ALA A 295 -6.15 -4.63 3.72
CA ALA A 295 -5.92 -4.50 5.16
C ALA A 295 -4.56 -3.84 5.45
N GLY A 296 -3.54 -4.19 4.67
CA GLY A 296 -2.20 -3.63 4.80
C GLY A 296 -2.14 -2.12 4.57
N LEU A 297 -3.02 -1.55 3.76
CA LEU A 297 -3.08 -0.08 3.57
C LEU A 297 -3.43 0.69 4.84
N SER A 298 -4.03 0.04 5.83
CA SER A 298 -4.42 0.66 7.09
C SER A 298 -3.62 0.16 8.29
N PHE A 299 -3.19 -1.11 8.28
CA PHE A 299 -2.58 -1.77 9.43
C PHE A 299 -1.10 -2.08 9.28
N ASN A 300 -0.56 -2.16 8.06
CA ASN A 300 0.84 -2.52 7.79
C ASN A 300 1.56 -1.42 7.02
N MET A 301 1.73 -0.28 7.64
CA MET A 301 2.38 0.89 7.06
C MET A 301 3.83 1.01 7.53
N ASP A 302 4.66 0.01 7.19
CA ASP A 302 6.05 -0.10 7.63
C ASP A 302 6.88 1.16 7.37
N GLY A 303 6.80 1.71 6.16
CA GLY A 303 7.49 2.94 5.81
C GLY A 303 6.98 4.15 6.59
N SER A 304 5.68 4.21 6.89
CA SER A 304 5.13 5.28 7.72
C SER A 304 5.59 5.16 9.17
N CYS A 305 5.74 3.94 9.68
CA CYS A 305 6.25 3.66 11.01
C CYS A 305 7.73 4.10 11.15
N ILE A 306 8.58 3.77 10.18
CA ILE A 306 9.98 4.24 10.14
C ILE A 306 10.01 5.77 10.09
N TYR A 307 9.22 6.38 9.18
CA TYR A 307 9.14 7.83 9.08
C TYR A 307 8.76 8.48 10.40
N LEU A 308 7.75 7.94 11.10
CA LEU A 308 7.20 8.51 12.33
C LEU A 308 8.27 8.60 13.43
N THR A 309 8.98 7.50 13.72
CA THR A 309 10.03 7.47 14.75
C THR A 309 11.26 8.28 14.36
N MET A 310 11.65 8.25 13.06
CA MET A 310 12.73 9.11 12.54
C MET A 310 12.38 10.60 12.67
N ALA A 311 11.15 10.98 12.34
CA ALA A 311 10.69 12.37 12.43
C ALA A 311 10.67 12.87 13.87
N ILE A 312 10.19 12.06 14.82
CA ILE A 312 10.16 12.41 16.24
C ILE A 312 11.58 12.58 16.79
N GLY A 313 12.48 11.61 16.52
CA GLY A 313 13.87 11.69 16.95
C GLY A 313 14.59 12.90 16.33
N PHE A 314 14.36 13.18 15.04
CA PHE A 314 14.89 14.36 14.37
C PHE A 314 14.42 15.67 15.03
N ILE A 315 13.12 15.79 15.34
CA ILE A 315 12.57 16.97 16.03
C ILE A 315 13.24 17.14 17.40
N ALA A 316 13.39 16.05 18.17
CA ALA A 316 14.06 16.07 19.48
C ALA A 316 15.50 16.58 19.37
N GLN A 317 16.28 16.04 18.42
CA GLN A 317 17.67 16.44 18.18
C GLN A 317 17.76 17.89 17.69
N ALA A 318 16.92 18.29 16.73
CA ALA A 318 16.92 19.64 16.17
C ALA A 318 16.58 20.73 17.19
N LEU A 319 15.74 20.41 18.18
CA LEU A 319 15.36 21.30 19.29
C LEU A 319 16.28 21.15 20.53
N ASN A 320 17.30 20.30 20.46
CA ASN A 320 18.19 19.97 21.58
C ASN A 320 17.43 19.47 22.84
N ILE A 321 16.37 18.72 22.66
CA ILE A 321 15.59 18.09 23.74
C ILE A 321 16.06 16.64 23.87
N PRO A 322 16.87 16.29 24.89
CA PRO A 322 17.33 14.92 25.08
C PRO A 322 16.17 14.02 25.51
N LEU A 323 15.99 12.88 24.84
CA LEU A 323 15.03 11.85 25.23
C LEU A 323 15.77 10.70 25.94
N THR A 324 15.21 10.22 27.04
CA THR A 324 15.69 8.99 27.68
C THR A 324 15.14 7.76 26.92
N TRP A 325 15.80 6.61 27.07
CA TRP A 325 15.34 5.35 26.49
C TRP A 325 13.90 4.99 26.89
N GLU A 326 13.51 5.28 28.11
CA GLU A 326 12.14 5.05 28.59
C GLU A 326 11.12 5.92 27.86
N GLN A 327 11.47 7.18 27.62
CA GLN A 327 10.64 8.11 26.86
C GLN A 327 10.53 7.69 25.39
N GLU A 328 11.64 7.26 24.78
CA GLU A 328 11.65 6.76 23.41
C GLU A 328 10.80 5.49 23.24
N LEU A 329 10.88 4.54 24.19
CA LEU A 329 10.02 3.36 24.20
C LEU A 329 8.54 3.73 24.44
N GLY A 330 8.27 4.73 25.28
CA GLY A 330 6.93 5.29 25.45
C GLY A 330 6.37 5.88 24.16
N ILE A 331 7.17 6.65 23.44
CA ILE A 331 6.82 7.18 22.12
C ILE A 331 6.56 6.05 21.13
N LEU A 332 7.39 5.00 21.10
CA LEU A 332 7.21 3.84 20.25
C LEU A 332 5.86 3.14 20.54
N ALA A 333 5.51 2.96 21.79
CA ALA A 333 4.21 2.38 22.18
C ALA A 333 3.03 3.24 21.71
N ILE A 334 3.12 4.56 21.87
CA ILE A 334 2.10 5.51 21.36
C ILE A 334 2.05 5.44 19.83
N ALA A 335 3.21 5.44 19.16
CA ALA A 335 3.30 5.37 17.71
C ALA A 335 2.71 4.07 17.14
N LEU A 336 2.86 2.94 17.83
CA LEU A 336 2.26 1.66 17.45
C LEU A 336 0.73 1.75 17.35
N VAL A 337 0.11 2.50 18.27
CA VAL A 337 -1.33 2.72 18.28
C VAL A 337 -1.73 3.78 17.24
N THR A 338 -1.07 4.94 17.27
CA THR A 338 -1.45 6.09 16.43
C THR A 338 -1.17 5.86 14.94
N SER A 339 -0.25 4.95 14.59
CA SER A 339 0.04 4.58 13.20
C SER A 339 -1.09 3.80 12.53
N LYS A 340 -2.04 3.24 13.28
CA LYS A 340 -3.16 2.49 12.72
C LYS A 340 -4.22 3.44 12.16
N GLY A 341 -4.78 3.09 11.01
CA GLY A 341 -5.83 3.91 10.36
C GLY A 341 -5.32 5.16 9.63
N VAL A 342 -4.02 5.28 9.41
CA VAL A 342 -3.46 6.33 8.54
C VAL A 342 -3.85 6.06 7.11
N ALA A 343 -4.38 7.07 6.41
CA ALA A 343 -4.60 6.94 4.97
C ALA A 343 -3.27 6.90 4.20
N GLY A 344 -3.18 6.05 3.17
CA GLY A 344 -1.98 5.90 2.32
C GLY A 344 -1.69 7.09 1.39
N VAL A 345 -2.08 8.31 1.77
CA VAL A 345 -1.95 9.53 0.96
C VAL A 345 -0.88 10.48 1.48
N ALA A 346 -0.36 11.31 0.60
CA ALA A 346 0.64 12.31 0.94
C ALA A 346 0.12 13.27 2.02
N GLY A 347 0.94 13.56 3.02
CA GLY A 347 0.63 14.48 4.12
C GLY A 347 -0.19 13.88 5.26
N ALA A 348 -0.83 12.71 5.11
CA ALA A 348 -1.60 12.08 6.18
C ALA A 348 -0.72 11.73 7.40
N ILE A 349 0.54 11.38 7.17
CA ILE A 349 1.48 11.04 8.24
C ILE A 349 1.78 12.22 9.16
N LEU A 350 1.69 13.46 8.69
CA LEU A 350 1.91 14.64 9.53
C LEU A 350 0.82 14.80 10.59
N PHE A 351 -0.43 14.38 10.30
CA PHE A 351 -1.49 14.37 11.31
C PHE A 351 -1.23 13.33 12.40
N VAL A 352 -0.69 12.16 12.00
CA VAL A 352 -0.31 11.10 12.96
C VAL A 352 0.90 11.53 13.77
N LEU A 353 1.88 12.18 13.14
CA LEU A 353 3.01 12.77 13.85
C LEU A 353 2.53 13.80 14.89
N ALA A 354 1.61 14.69 14.51
CA ALA A 354 1.03 15.66 15.43
C ALA A 354 0.28 14.98 16.58
N ALA A 355 -0.54 13.97 16.29
CA ALA A 355 -1.25 13.21 17.32
C ALA A 355 -0.28 12.48 18.27
N THR A 356 0.79 11.89 17.74
CA THR A 356 1.82 11.20 18.54
C THR A 356 2.58 12.18 19.45
N LEU A 357 2.99 13.33 18.90
CA LEU A 357 3.65 14.39 19.68
C LEU A 357 2.73 14.92 20.78
N GLN A 358 1.46 15.16 20.47
CA GLN A 358 0.47 15.63 21.42
C GLN A 358 0.21 14.61 22.53
N ALA A 359 0.09 13.32 22.18
CA ALA A 359 -0.14 12.24 23.15
C ALA A 359 1.08 11.99 24.04
N SER A 360 2.30 12.12 23.52
CA SER A 360 3.53 11.94 24.29
C SER A 360 3.81 13.07 25.26
N GLN A 361 3.36 14.31 24.95
CA GLN A 361 3.63 15.54 25.72
C GLN A 361 5.12 15.84 25.96
N LEU A 362 6.02 15.14 25.30
CA LEU A 362 7.47 15.27 25.48
C LEU A 362 8.09 16.32 24.54
N LEU A 363 7.48 16.52 23.37
CA LEU A 363 7.97 17.39 22.33
C LEU A 363 6.86 18.34 21.86
N PRO A 364 7.20 19.59 21.48
CA PRO A 364 6.20 20.54 21.00
C PRO A 364 5.70 20.13 19.60
N VAL A 365 4.39 20.16 19.39
CA VAL A 365 3.75 19.90 18.10
C VAL A 365 4.26 20.87 17.02
N ALA A 366 4.65 22.10 17.42
CA ALA A 366 5.28 23.09 16.54
C ALA A 366 6.53 22.58 15.83
N GLY A 367 7.25 21.56 16.38
CA GLY A 367 8.40 20.93 15.76
C GLY A 367 8.13 20.31 14.38
N ILE A 368 6.86 20.02 14.06
CA ILE A 368 6.46 19.54 12.72
C ILE A 368 6.85 20.55 11.63
N ALA A 369 6.89 21.87 11.94
CA ALA A 369 7.33 22.90 10.99
C ALA A 369 8.69 22.58 10.36
N LEU A 370 9.59 21.92 11.10
CA LEU A 370 10.91 21.51 10.60
C LEU A 370 10.84 20.45 9.48
N ILE A 371 9.75 19.70 9.37
CA ILE A 371 9.63 18.57 8.45
C ILE A 371 8.69 18.88 7.28
N ILE A 372 7.69 19.76 7.45
CA ILE A 372 6.68 20.07 6.44
C ILE A 372 7.31 20.38 5.07
N GLY A 373 8.40 21.14 5.04
CA GLY A 373 9.06 21.55 3.80
C GLY A 373 9.64 20.40 2.99
N VAL A 374 10.11 19.33 3.66
CA VAL A 374 10.73 18.19 3.00
C VAL A 374 9.84 16.94 2.97
N ASP A 375 8.68 16.99 3.61
CA ASP A 375 7.76 15.85 3.75
C ASP A 375 7.48 15.17 2.40
N ARG A 376 7.31 15.93 1.32
CA ARG A 376 7.06 15.38 -0.01
C ARG A 376 8.16 14.43 -0.47
N ILE A 377 9.43 14.79 -0.25
CA ILE A 377 10.60 13.99 -0.65
C ILE A 377 10.70 12.73 0.24
N LEU A 378 10.48 12.91 1.54
CA LEU A 378 10.51 11.81 2.50
C LEU A 378 9.39 10.77 2.21
N ASN A 379 8.28 11.20 1.64
CA ASN A 379 7.14 10.34 1.31
C ASN A 379 7.39 9.38 0.14
N GLU A 380 8.32 9.67 -0.77
CA GLU A 380 8.54 8.85 -1.97
C GLU A 380 8.93 7.40 -1.61
N LEU A 381 10.03 7.21 -0.89
CA LEU A 381 10.45 5.88 -0.46
C LEU A 381 9.56 5.28 0.64
N ARG A 382 8.90 6.11 1.44
CA ARG A 382 7.89 5.66 2.40
C ARG A 382 6.79 4.83 1.71
N CYS A 383 6.24 5.34 0.60
CA CYS A 383 5.19 4.65 -0.14
C CYS A 383 5.69 3.35 -0.79
N ILE A 384 6.92 3.34 -1.31
CA ILE A 384 7.56 2.13 -1.84
C ILE A 384 7.72 1.09 -0.75
N THR A 385 8.20 1.49 0.44
CA THR A 385 8.39 0.58 1.58
C THR A 385 7.06 -0.03 2.02
N ASN A 386 5.99 0.78 2.11
CA ASN A 386 4.63 0.29 2.42
C ASN A 386 4.14 -0.72 1.39
N ALA A 387 4.31 -0.42 0.09
CA ALA A 387 3.84 -1.31 -0.97
C ALA A 387 4.58 -2.65 -0.98
N ILE A 388 5.91 -2.64 -0.86
CA ILE A 388 6.73 -3.86 -0.79
C ILE A 388 6.40 -4.64 0.48
N GLY A 389 6.26 -3.96 1.64
CA GLY A 389 5.89 -4.58 2.91
C GLY A 389 4.55 -5.33 2.81
N ASN A 390 3.54 -4.72 2.19
CA ASN A 390 2.23 -5.33 2.00
C ASN A 390 2.25 -6.52 1.03
N MET A 391 3.06 -6.46 -0.03
CA MET A 391 3.26 -7.61 -0.92
C MET A 391 3.97 -8.77 -0.20
N VAL A 392 5.03 -8.47 0.56
CA VAL A 392 5.74 -9.47 1.37
C VAL A 392 4.80 -10.09 2.40
N ALA A 393 4.00 -9.28 3.11
CA ALA A 393 2.98 -9.75 4.04
C ALA A 393 2.01 -10.72 3.37
N THR A 394 1.51 -10.37 2.18
CA THR A 394 0.58 -11.22 1.41
C THR A 394 1.23 -12.56 1.04
N LEU A 395 2.48 -12.55 0.60
CA LEU A 395 3.23 -13.77 0.27
C LEU A 395 3.52 -14.63 1.52
N VAL A 396 3.80 -13.99 2.67
CA VAL A 396 3.97 -14.67 3.96
C VAL A 396 2.68 -15.38 4.38
N ILE A 397 1.56 -14.67 4.34
CA ILE A 397 0.26 -15.23 4.72
C ILE A 397 -0.17 -16.32 3.74
N ALA A 398 0.02 -16.11 2.44
CA ALA A 398 -0.26 -17.13 1.43
C ALA A 398 0.53 -18.41 1.66
N ARG A 399 1.83 -18.30 1.99
CA ARG A 399 2.64 -19.45 2.37
C ARG A 399 2.17 -20.10 3.69
N TRP A 400 1.84 -19.28 4.68
CA TRP A 400 1.39 -19.75 6.00
C TRP A 400 0.05 -20.52 5.94
N GLU A 401 -0.82 -20.14 4.99
CA GLU A 401 -2.10 -20.82 4.74
C GLU A 401 -1.98 -21.93 3.66
N GLY A 402 -0.82 -22.12 3.03
CA GLY A 402 -0.66 -23.08 1.93
C GLY A 402 -1.41 -22.67 0.63
N LYS A 403 -1.62 -21.37 0.44
CA LYS A 403 -2.44 -20.77 -0.63
C LYS A 403 -1.60 -20.07 -1.68
N ILE A 404 -0.45 -20.63 -2.02
CA ILE A 404 0.47 -20.18 -3.08
C ILE A 404 1.19 -21.37 -3.68
N ASP A 405 1.29 -21.42 -5.01
CA ASP A 405 2.21 -22.31 -5.71
C ASP A 405 3.60 -21.65 -5.82
N LEU A 406 4.51 -22.07 -4.95
CA LEU A 406 5.88 -21.53 -4.91
C LEU A 406 6.72 -21.91 -6.13
N ALA A 407 6.42 -23.04 -6.81
CA ALA A 407 7.13 -23.43 -8.02
C ALA A 407 6.76 -22.50 -9.17
N HIS A 408 5.46 -22.22 -9.33
CA HIS A 408 4.96 -21.27 -10.31
C HIS A 408 5.45 -19.86 -10.00
N ALA A 409 5.29 -19.36 -8.75
CA ALA A 409 5.76 -18.04 -8.34
C ALA A 409 7.26 -17.84 -8.64
N ARG A 410 8.08 -18.85 -8.40
CA ARG A 410 9.50 -18.83 -8.71
C ARG A 410 9.76 -18.77 -10.21
N ALA A 411 9.03 -19.54 -11.02
CA ALA A 411 9.17 -19.53 -12.47
C ALA A 411 8.79 -18.16 -13.08
N VAL A 412 7.74 -17.52 -12.57
CA VAL A 412 7.34 -16.16 -12.96
C VAL A 412 8.42 -15.14 -12.57
N LEU A 413 8.90 -15.18 -11.34
CA LEU A 413 9.95 -14.24 -10.87
C LEU A 413 11.29 -14.48 -11.56
N ASP A 414 11.56 -15.70 -12.08
CA ASP A 414 12.73 -16.02 -12.91
C ASP A 414 12.56 -15.58 -14.36
N GLY A 415 11.39 -15.09 -14.75
CA GLY A 415 11.07 -14.69 -16.11
C GLY A 415 10.86 -15.87 -17.08
N ARG A 416 10.70 -17.10 -16.57
CA ARG A 416 10.42 -18.31 -17.37
C ARG A 416 8.98 -18.40 -17.83
N ILE A 417 8.07 -17.81 -17.06
CA ILE A 417 6.65 -17.71 -17.34
C ILE A 417 6.28 -16.23 -17.33
N GLN A 418 5.59 -15.78 -18.35
CA GLN A 418 4.96 -14.46 -18.36
C GLN A 418 3.49 -14.67 -17.95
N PRO A 419 3.07 -14.21 -16.76
CA PRO A 419 1.68 -14.33 -16.39
C PRO A 419 0.85 -13.44 -17.31
N ASP A 420 -0.21 -13.98 -17.85
CA ASP A 420 -1.23 -13.20 -18.52
C ASP A 420 -2.07 -12.51 -17.46
N LEU A 421 -1.78 -11.24 -17.19
CA LEU A 421 -2.47 -10.45 -16.19
C LEU A 421 -3.92 -10.12 -16.61
N ASP A 422 -4.22 -10.25 -17.91
CA ASP A 422 -5.58 -10.07 -18.44
C ASP A 422 -6.43 -11.35 -18.25
N SER A 423 -5.81 -12.54 -18.29
CA SER A 423 -6.50 -13.83 -18.04
C SER A 423 -6.78 -14.13 -16.57
N LEU A 424 -6.16 -13.40 -15.64
CA LEU A 424 -6.48 -13.53 -14.20
C LEU A 424 -7.88 -13.04 -13.86
N ASP A 425 -8.54 -12.37 -14.80
CA ASP A 425 -9.92 -11.93 -14.76
C ASP A 425 -10.90 -13.00 -15.29
N GLU A 426 -10.42 -14.09 -15.91
CA GLU A 426 -11.30 -15.19 -16.35
C GLU A 426 -11.78 -16.00 -15.16
N PRO A 427 -13.07 -16.32 -15.06
CA PRO A 427 -13.57 -17.22 -14.03
C PRO A 427 -12.89 -18.59 -14.21
N ASP A 428 -12.45 -19.20 -13.12
CA ASP A 428 -12.01 -20.60 -13.13
C ASP A 428 -13.09 -21.42 -13.85
N GLU A 429 -12.81 -21.91 -15.05
CA GLU A 429 -13.71 -22.79 -15.84
C GLU A 429 -13.95 -24.16 -15.18
N ALA A 430 -13.54 -24.33 -13.93
CA ALA A 430 -13.72 -25.55 -13.15
C ALA A 430 -14.94 -25.46 -12.20
N ILE A 431 -16.11 -25.08 -12.69
CA ILE A 431 -17.36 -25.52 -12.11
C ILE A 431 -18.10 -26.24 -13.24
N ASP A 432 -17.91 -27.57 -13.26
CA ASP A 432 -18.57 -28.54 -14.08
C ASP A 432 -19.93 -28.07 -14.57
N ASP A 433 -20.03 -27.75 -15.88
CA ASP A 433 -21.26 -28.00 -16.58
C ASP A 433 -21.41 -29.53 -16.57
N PRO A 434 -22.45 -30.09 -15.93
CA PRO A 434 -22.69 -31.52 -16.03
C PRO A 434 -22.87 -31.80 -17.52
N ALA A 435 -21.93 -32.56 -18.10
CA ALA A 435 -21.95 -32.94 -19.51
C ALA A 435 -23.39 -33.35 -19.87
N PRO A 436 -23.96 -32.78 -20.93
CA PRO A 436 -25.32 -33.11 -21.30
C PRO A 436 -25.43 -34.63 -21.48
N ALA A 437 -26.31 -35.26 -20.71
CA ALA A 437 -26.51 -36.72 -20.62
C ALA A 437 -26.88 -37.40 -21.97
N SER A 438 -26.75 -36.72 -23.10
CA SER A 438 -27.06 -37.22 -24.43
C SER A 438 -25.89 -37.88 -25.17
N GLN A 439 -24.61 -37.71 -24.72
CA GLN A 439 -23.45 -38.31 -25.42
C GLN A 439 -22.99 -39.66 -24.86
N ALA A 440 -23.51 -40.11 -23.72
CA ALA A 440 -23.15 -41.41 -23.12
C ALA A 440 -23.86 -42.62 -23.76
N ARG A 441 -24.79 -42.46 -24.75
CA ARG A 441 -25.53 -43.56 -25.35
C ARG A 441 -25.01 -44.10 -26.68
N HIS A 442 -23.89 -43.58 -27.20
CA HIS A 442 -23.37 -44.03 -28.51
C HIS A 442 -22.00 -44.72 -28.47
N ARG A 443 -21.53 -45.16 -27.34
CA ARG A 443 -20.27 -45.91 -27.24
C ARG A 443 -20.37 -47.28 -26.52
N ALA A 444 -21.39 -48.04 -26.80
CA ALA A 444 -21.44 -49.44 -26.36
C ALA A 444 -22.37 -50.27 -27.26
N MET A 445 -21.93 -50.65 -28.42
CA MET A 445 -22.36 -51.88 -29.10
C MET A 445 -21.17 -52.50 -29.80
N PRO A 446 -20.68 -53.68 -29.38
CA PRO A 446 -19.73 -54.46 -30.13
C PRO A 446 -20.45 -55.11 -31.30
N ALA A 447 -19.88 -55.02 -32.49
CA ALA A 447 -20.36 -55.71 -33.69
C ALA A 447 -20.28 -57.21 -33.50
N VAL A 448 -21.42 -57.90 -33.57
CA VAL A 448 -21.50 -59.35 -33.67
C VAL A 448 -21.21 -59.68 -35.10
N ILE A 449 -20.12 -60.46 -35.34
CA ILE A 449 -19.83 -61.08 -36.64
C ILE A 449 -20.63 -62.40 -36.67
N PRO A 450 -21.48 -62.68 -37.70
CA PRO A 450 -22.05 -64.00 -37.88
C PRO A 450 -21.06 -64.93 -38.55
N ALA A 451 -20.83 -66.11 -37.93
CA ALA A 451 -20.14 -67.21 -38.54
C ALA A 451 -21.05 -67.89 -39.54
N THR A 452 -20.58 -68.03 -40.75
CA THR A 452 -20.50 -69.21 -41.64
C THR A 452 -19.66 -68.93 -42.82
#